data_80af8f0a0aa49bcc6a19493db22e4e04
#
_entry.id   80af8f0a0aa49bcc6a19493db22e4e04
#
_cell.length_a   1.000
_cell.length_b   1.000
_cell.length_c   1.000
_cell.angle_alpha   90.00
_cell.angle_beta   90.00
_cell.angle_gamma   90.00
#
_symmetry.space_group_name_H-M   'P 1'
#
loop_
_entity.id
_entity.type
_entity.pdbx_description
1 polymer ?
#
loop_
_entity_poly.entity_id
_entity_poly.type
_entity_poly.pdbx_seq_one_letter_code
_entity_poly.pdbx_strand_id
1 'polypeptide(L)'
;MISANRGLNKVFRLSTKEKGITLYLANPETDLMSLVQPSDINQNLYILPGGTVPPNPTELLARDGLDKAIEILKKSFDYVVLDTAPVGMVTDTLLIGRVADLSVYVCRADYTHKVEYTLINELAEEKKLPNLCTVINGVDLKRRKYGYY
;
A
#
# COMPACT_ATOMS: atom_id res chain seq x y z
N MET A 1 -0.03 -1.59 9.03
CA MET A 1 -0.25 -0.92 7.73
C MET A 1 0.86 0.08 7.46
N ILE A 2 1.45 0.03 6.28
CA ILE A 2 2.48 0.99 5.82
C ILE A 2 1.79 1.93 4.85
N SER A 3 1.87 3.25 5.08
CA SER A 3 1.20 4.21 4.21
C SER A 3 2.10 5.36 3.79
N ALA A 4 2.18 5.58 2.49
CA ALA A 4 2.75 6.77 1.88
C ALA A 4 1.69 7.86 1.60
N ASN A 5 0.40 7.59 1.86
CA ASN A 5 -0.72 8.44 1.47
C ASN A 5 -1.03 9.49 2.52
N ARG A 6 -1.01 10.78 2.12
CA ARG A 6 -1.38 11.91 3.00
C ARG A 6 -2.83 11.83 3.51
N GLY A 7 -3.73 11.14 2.80
CA GLY A 7 -5.12 10.96 3.21
C GLY A 7 -5.25 10.13 4.48
N LEU A 8 -4.48 9.06 4.60
CA LEU A 8 -4.48 8.20 5.79
C LEU A 8 -3.92 8.90 7.03
N ASN A 9 -2.96 9.80 6.87
CA ASN A 9 -2.45 10.59 8.01
C ASN A 9 -3.58 11.37 8.71
N LYS A 10 -4.59 11.85 7.94
CA LYS A 10 -5.77 12.51 8.54
C LYS A 10 -6.67 11.55 9.27
N VAL A 11 -6.89 10.35 8.72
CA VAL A 11 -7.75 9.32 9.32
C VAL A 11 -7.16 8.83 10.64
N PHE A 12 -5.86 8.59 10.67
CA PHE A 12 -5.14 8.09 11.85
C PHE A 12 -4.51 9.19 12.71
N ARG A 13 -4.81 10.45 12.44
CA ARG A 13 -4.28 11.63 13.17
C ARG A 13 -2.75 11.66 13.27
N LEU A 14 -2.06 11.06 12.29
CA LEU A 14 -0.61 11.04 12.26
C LEU A 14 -0.05 12.40 11.87
N SER A 15 1.03 12.82 12.53
CA SER A 15 1.76 14.01 12.14
C SER A 15 2.48 13.79 10.80
N THR A 16 2.46 14.78 9.91
CA THR A 16 3.22 14.74 8.64
C THR A 16 4.73 14.80 8.83
N LYS A 17 5.20 15.09 10.05
CA LYS A 17 6.63 15.17 10.42
C LYS A 17 7.11 13.90 11.12
N GLU A 18 6.27 12.88 11.24
CA GLU A 18 6.63 11.65 11.95
C GLU A 18 7.72 10.88 11.20
N LYS A 19 8.59 10.26 12.00
CA LYS A 19 9.55 9.29 11.52
C LYS A 19 8.77 8.09 10.97
N GLY A 20 9.22 7.53 9.86
CA GLY A 20 8.54 6.41 9.21
C GLY A 20 9.51 5.51 8.48
N ILE A 21 8.99 4.63 7.62
CA ILE A 21 9.78 3.63 6.92
C ILE A 21 10.93 4.24 6.12
N THR A 22 10.78 5.45 5.58
CA THR A 22 11.86 6.14 4.84
C THR A 22 13.10 6.35 5.67
N LEU A 23 12.97 6.56 7.00
CA LEU A 23 14.11 6.66 7.90
C LEU A 23 14.86 5.32 7.98
N TYR A 24 14.17 4.21 8.12
CA TYR A 24 14.75 2.87 8.12
C TYR A 24 15.43 2.54 6.78
N LEU A 25 14.77 2.86 5.66
CA LEU A 25 15.32 2.61 4.32
C LEU A 25 16.59 3.43 4.05
N ALA A 26 16.67 4.64 4.61
CA ALA A 26 17.87 5.50 4.50
C ALA A 26 18.97 5.08 5.46
N ASN A 27 18.64 4.55 6.64
CA ASN A 27 19.58 4.10 7.66
C ASN A 27 19.12 2.76 8.27
N PRO A 28 19.64 1.62 7.77
CA PRO A 28 19.26 0.29 8.23
C PRO A 28 19.60 -0.03 9.70
N GLU A 29 20.43 0.76 10.35
CA GLU A 29 20.71 0.65 11.80
C GLU A 29 19.54 1.16 12.67
N THR A 30 18.55 1.82 12.04
CA THR A 30 17.35 2.26 12.73
C THR A 30 16.52 1.04 13.15
N ASP A 31 16.07 1.00 14.39
CA ASP A 31 15.10 -0.02 14.82
C ASP A 31 13.75 0.23 14.16
N LEU A 32 13.38 -0.64 13.21
CA LEU A 32 12.10 -0.56 12.47
C LEU A 32 10.90 -0.58 13.40
N MET A 33 10.94 -1.43 14.44
CA MET A 33 9.80 -1.59 15.35
C MET A 33 9.56 -0.34 16.21
N SER A 34 10.58 0.46 16.47
CA SER A 34 10.43 1.75 17.16
C SER A 34 9.67 2.79 16.34
N LEU A 35 9.51 2.58 15.03
CA LEU A 35 8.75 3.46 14.12
C LEU A 35 7.29 3.04 13.98
N VAL A 36 6.94 1.85 14.45
CA VAL A 36 5.59 1.31 14.40
C VAL A 36 4.78 1.86 15.56
N GLN A 37 3.60 2.39 15.28
CA GLN A 37 2.73 3.04 16.24
C GLN A 37 1.42 2.29 16.40
N PRO A 38 0.87 2.13 17.63
CA PRO A 38 -0.47 1.61 17.81
C PRO A 38 -1.50 2.60 17.25
N SER A 39 -2.59 2.09 16.68
CA SER A 39 -3.72 2.91 16.24
C SER A 39 -4.66 3.21 17.40
N ASP A 40 -5.23 4.40 17.44
CA ASP A 40 -6.31 4.79 18.33
C ASP A 40 -7.69 4.23 17.90
N ILE A 41 -7.78 3.68 16.68
CA ILE A 41 -9.04 3.15 16.13
C ILE A 41 -9.29 1.71 16.58
N ASN A 42 -8.23 0.88 16.64
CA ASN A 42 -8.35 -0.53 16.99
C ASN A 42 -7.05 -1.02 17.65
N GLN A 43 -7.19 -1.73 18.77
CA GLN A 43 -6.05 -2.24 19.54
C GLN A 43 -5.16 -3.24 18.79
N ASN A 44 -5.69 -3.90 17.75
CA ASN A 44 -4.95 -4.87 16.92
C ASN A 44 -4.40 -4.23 15.64
N LEU A 45 -4.58 -2.91 15.46
CA LEU A 45 -4.09 -2.19 14.30
C LEU A 45 -2.88 -1.35 14.68
N TYR A 46 -1.80 -1.56 13.94
CA TYR A 46 -0.56 -0.80 14.05
C TYR A 46 -0.27 -0.08 12.74
N ILE A 47 0.38 1.06 12.82
CA ILE A 47 0.66 1.90 11.66
C ILE A 47 2.15 2.18 11.61
N LEU A 48 2.73 1.99 10.43
CA LEU A 48 4.08 2.45 10.11
C LEU A 48 3.93 3.58 9.07
N PRO A 49 4.15 4.83 9.46
CA PRO A 49 4.07 5.95 8.54
C PRO A 49 5.10 5.85 7.41
N GLY A 50 4.81 6.48 6.27
CA GLY A 50 5.79 6.62 5.19
C GLY A 50 7.00 7.44 5.63
N GLY A 51 6.76 8.48 6.43
CA GLY A 51 7.78 9.44 6.86
C GLY A 51 8.00 10.56 5.84
N THR A 52 9.07 11.30 6.01
CA THR A 52 9.45 12.39 5.11
C THR A 52 9.86 11.82 3.75
N VAL A 53 9.35 12.41 2.67
CA VAL A 53 9.72 12.00 1.31
C VAL A 53 11.21 12.30 1.07
N PRO A 54 12.03 11.29 0.78
CA PRO A 54 13.44 11.49 0.51
C PRO A 54 13.65 12.08 -0.91
N PRO A 55 14.82 12.64 -1.21
CA PRO A 55 15.11 13.18 -2.55
C PRO A 55 15.16 12.11 -3.64
N ASN A 56 15.41 10.83 -3.29
CA ASN A 56 15.55 9.69 -4.20
C ASN A 56 14.67 8.49 -3.76
N PRO A 57 13.34 8.62 -3.74
CA PRO A 57 12.46 7.58 -3.20
C PRO A 57 12.55 6.26 -3.97
N THR A 58 12.58 6.31 -5.29
CA THR A 58 12.66 5.14 -6.16
C THR A 58 13.92 4.31 -5.92
N GLU A 59 15.07 4.96 -5.73
CA GLU A 59 16.33 4.28 -5.41
C GLU A 59 16.26 3.55 -4.06
N LEU A 60 15.70 4.19 -3.04
CA LEU A 60 15.55 3.57 -1.72
C LEU A 60 14.63 2.35 -1.75
N LEU A 61 13.53 2.42 -2.50
CA LEU A 61 12.59 1.32 -2.66
C LEU A 61 13.18 0.15 -3.48
N ALA A 62 14.11 0.43 -4.37
CA ALA A 62 14.77 -0.59 -5.19
C ALA A 62 15.84 -1.40 -4.42
N ARG A 63 16.30 -0.92 -3.26
CA ARG A 63 17.28 -1.60 -2.41
C ARG A 63 16.64 -2.72 -1.57
N ASP A 64 17.46 -3.62 -1.05
CA ASP A 64 17.07 -4.74 -0.17
C ASP A 64 16.48 -4.29 1.17
N GLY A 65 16.55 -3.01 1.49
CA GLY A 65 16.01 -2.45 2.74
C GLY A 65 14.51 -2.68 2.91
N LEU A 66 13.74 -2.59 1.80
CA LEU A 66 12.31 -2.84 1.83
C LEU A 66 12.01 -4.33 2.10
N ASP A 67 12.75 -5.24 1.48
CA ASP A 67 12.59 -6.69 1.69
C ASP A 67 12.83 -7.05 3.16
N LYS A 68 13.93 -6.54 3.74
CA LYS A 68 14.27 -6.74 5.15
C LYS A 68 13.20 -6.17 6.08
N ALA A 69 12.66 -4.98 5.76
CA ALA A 69 11.58 -4.39 6.53
C ALA A 69 10.34 -5.29 6.55
N ILE A 70 9.92 -5.81 5.39
CA ILE A 70 8.77 -6.68 5.29
C ILE A 70 9.01 -8.00 6.03
N GLU A 71 10.20 -8.60 5.94
CA GLU A 71 10.55 -9.80 6.71
C GLU A 71 10.46 -9.59 8.23
N ILE A 72 10.90 -8.44 8.74
CA ILE A 72 10.78 -8.08 10.16
C ILE A 72 9.30 -7.97 10.55
N LEU A 73 8.50 -7.26 9.75
CA LEU A 73 7.09 -7.05 10.03
C LEU A 73 6.29 -8.35 9.95
N LYS A 74 6.57 -9.25 9.00
CA LYS A 74 5.93 -10.57 8.89
C LYS A 74 6.18 -11.46 10.10
N LYS A 75 7.24 -11.26 10.86
CA LYS A 75 7.50 -11.99 12.12
C LYS A 75 6.67 -11.49 13.29
N SER A 76 6.18 -10.24 13.22
CA SER A 76 5.51 -9.56 14.31
C SER A 76 4.00 -9.39 14.11
N PHE A 77 3.52 -9.51 12.88
CA PHE A 77 2.12 -9.25 12.51
C PHE A 77 1.58 -10.35 11.60
N ASP A 78 0.32 -10.72 11.80
CA ASP A 78 -0.38 -11.72 10.96
C ASP A 78 -0.60 -11.19 9.54
N TYR A 79 -0.83 -9.89 9.41
CA TYR A 79 -1.07 -9.21 8.12
C TYR A 79 -0.27 -7.91 8.04
N VAL A 80 0.41 -7.70 6.93
CA VAL A 80 1.09 -6.44 6.58
C VAL A 80 0.40 -5.84 5.37
N VAL A 81 -0.29 -4.72 5.54
CA VAL A 81 -0.99 -4.02 4.46
C VAL A 81 -0.13 -2.85 3.97
N LEU A 82 0.18 -2.84 2.68
CA LEU A 82 0.91 -1.77 2.00
C LEU A 82 -0.08 -0.87 1.28
N ASP A 83 -0.24 0.37 1.75
CA ASP A 83 -1.04 1.39 1.05
C ASP A 83 -0.15 2.22 0.13
N THR A 84 -0.45 2.20 -1.16
CA THR A 84 0.37 2.80 -2.21
C THR A 84 -0.39 3.85 -3.01
N ALA A 85 0.34 4.69 -3.73
CA ALA A 85 -0.24 5.54 -4.75
C ALA A 85 -0.82 4.69 -5.91
N PRO A 86 -1.74 5.25 -6.73
CA PRO A 86 -2.28 4.54 -7.90
C PRO A 86 -1.16 4.09 -8.86
N VAL A 87 -1.17 2.82 -9.25
CA VAL A 87 -0.13 2.19 -10.06
C VAL A 87 0.05 2.83 -11.44
N GLY A 88 -1.01 3.40 -12.02
CA GLY A 88 -0.95 4.12 -13.29
C GLY A 88 -0.23 5.47 -13.24
N MET A 89 0.09 5.98 -12.05
CA MET A 89 0.70 7.30 -11.86
C MET A 89 2.15 7.25 -11.39
N VAL A 90 2.58 6.16 -10.74
CA VAL A 90 3.89 6.10 -10.06
C VAL A 90 4.51 4.71 -10.18
N THR A 91 5.72 4.64 -10.72
CA THR A 91 6.51 3.41 -10.82
C THR A 91 6.89 2.81 -9.45
N ASP A 92 6.93 3.62 -8.40
CA ASP A 92 7.25 3.18 -7.03
C ASP A 92 6.29 2.11 -6.52
N THR A 93 5.01 2.13 -6.96
CA THR A 93 4.02 1.11 -6.61
C THR A 93 4.42 -0.29 -7.09
N LEU A 94 5.04 -0.40 -8.27
CA LEU A 94 5.54 -1.68 -8.78
C LEU A 94 6.75 -2.18 -7.96
N LEU A 95 7.63 -1.26 -7.55
CA LEU A 95 8.76 -1.59 -6.68
C LEU A 95 8.28 -2.07 -5.30
N ILE A 96 7.25 -1.45 -4.75
CA ILE A 96 6.63 -1.89 -3.49
C ILE A 96 5.91 -3.23 -3.69
N GLY A 97 5.22 -3.41 -4.82
CA GLY A 97 4.47 -4.62 -5.14
C GLY A 97 5.32 -5.90 -5.13
N ARG A 98 6.61 -5.81 -5.47
CA ARG A 98 7.51 -6.98 -5.52
C ARG A 98 7.67 -7.73 -4.19
N VAL A 99 7.46 -7.06 -3.06
CA VAL A 99 7.56 -7.66 -1.72
C VAL A 99 6.22 -8.14 -1.16
N ALA A 100 5.12 -7.94 -1.90
CA ALA A 100 3.79 -8.37 -1.50
C ALA A 100 3.54 -9.84 -1.87
N ASP A 101 2.70 -10.50 -1.09
CA ASP A 101 2.22 -11.86 -1.41
C ASP A 101 0.95 -11.81 -2.28
N LEU A 102 0.18 -10.72 -2.16
CA LEU A 102 -1.09 -10.47 -2.87
C LEU A 102 -1.19 -8.98 -3.20
N SER A 103 -1.68 -8.67 -4.38
CA SER A 103 -1.96 -7.30 -4.81
C SER A 103 -3.46 -7.11 -5.02
N VAL A 104 -4.01 -6.04 -4.45
CA VAL A 104 -5.43 -5.68 -4.57
C VAL A 104 -5.55 -4.39 -5.35
N TYR A 105 -6.09 -4.47 -6.56
CA TYR A 105 -6.42 -3.28 -7.36
C TYR A 105 -7.83 -2.81 -7.01
N VAL A 106 -7.94 -1.60 -6.46
CA VAL A 106 -9.23 -1.05 -6.04
C VAL A 106 -9.82 -0.20 -7.16
N CYS A 107 -10.91 -0.68 -7.75
CA CYS A 107 -11.76 0.08 -8.67
C CYS A 107 -12.89 0.76 -7.90
N ARG A 108 -13.40 1.87 -8.41
CA ARG A 108 -14.58 2.55 -7.87
C ARG A 108 -15.71 2.50 -8.89
N ALA A 109 -16.88 2.00 -8.47
CA ALA A 109 -18.08 1.99 -9.29
C ALA A 109 -18.44 3.42 -9.73
N ASP A 110 -18.93 3.55 -10.97
CA ASP A 110 -19.32 4.83 -11.59
C ASP A 110 -18.18 5.88 -11.69
N TYR A 111 -16.91 5.47 -11.45
CA TYR A 111 -15.74 6.37 -11.49
C TYR A 111 -14.59 5.78 -12.32
N THR A 112 -14.19 4.52 -12.05
CA THR A 112 -13.09 3.87 -12.78
C THR A 112 -13.51 3.62 -14.23
N HIS A 113 -12.77 4.19 -15.18
CA HIS A 113 -13.07 4.09 -16.60
C HIS A 113 -12.72 2.70 -17.16
N LYS A 114 -13.46 2.27 -18.19
CA LYS A 114 -13.22 0.96 -18.83
C LYS A 114 -11.80 0.78 -19.36
N VAL A 115 -11.17 1.86 -19.81
CA VAL A 115 -9.78 1.84 -20.30
C VAL A 115 -8.77 1.47 -19.22
N GLU A 116 -9.09 1.77 -17.94
CA GLU A 116 -8.20 1.42 -16.83
C GLU A 116 -8.16 -0.10 -16.56
N TYR A 117 -9.20 -0.84 -17.01
CA TYR A 117 -9.19 -2.31 -16.96
C TYR A 117 -8.17 -2.92 -17.93
N THR A 118 -7.81 -2.23 -19.01
CA THR A 118 -6.72 -2.66 -19.90
C THR A 118 -5.40 -2.71 -19.12
N LEU A 119 -5.12 -1.67 -18.33
CA LEU A 119 -3.94 -1.64 -17.46
C LEU A 119 -3.94 -2.79 -16.44
N ILE A 120 -5.10 -3.10 -15.84
CA ILE A 120 -5.21 -4.22 -14.88
C ILE A 120 -4.85 -5.54 -15.57
N ASN A 121 -5.38 -5.78 -16.78
CA ASN A 121 -5.09 -6.98 -17.55
C ASN A 121 -3.60 -7.06 -17.91
N GLU A 122 -3.01 -5.98 -18.40
CA GLU A 122 -1.58 -5.91 -18.70
C GLU A 122 -0.71 -6.23 -17.47
N LEU A 123 -1.05 -5.65 -16.31
CA LEU A 123 -0.34 -5.91 -15.05
C LEU A 123 -0.43 -7.39 -14.63
N ALA A 124 -1.58 -8.02 -14.87
CA ALA A 124 -1.81 -9.43 -14.57
C ALA A 124 -1.07 -10.35 -15.55
N GLU A 125 -1.18 -10.11 -16.85
CA GLU A 125 -0.55 -10.91 -17.91
C GLU A 125 0.99 -10.83 -17.83
N GLU A 126 1.53 -9.63 -17.61
CA GLU A 126 2.96 -9.39 -17.46
C GLU A 126 3.49 -9.76 -16.06
N LYS A 127 2.62 -10.23 -15.17
CA LYS A 127 2.97 -10.61 -13.77
C LYS A 127 3.73 -9.52 -13.02
N LYS A 128 3.43 -8.25 -13.30
CA LYS A 128 4.08 -7.10 -12.67
C LYS A 128 3.71 -6.94 -11.20
N LEU A 129 2.55 -7.46 -10.80
CA LEU A 129 2.07 -7.49 -9.42
C LEU A 129 1.72 -8.92 -9.03
N PRO A 130 2.18 -9.41 -7.87
CA PRO A 130 1.94 -10.78 -7.45
C PRO A 130 0.47 -11.01 -7.11
N ASN A 131 -0.10 -12.13 -7.58
CA ASN A 131 -1.45 -12.61 -7.26
C ASN A 131 -2.51 -11.49 -7.34
N LEU A 132 -2.49 -10.72 -8.44
CA LEU A 132 -3.33 -9.55 -8.62
C LEU A 132 -4.81 -9.93 -8.61
N CYS A 133 -5.57 -9.29 -7.73
CA CYS A 133 -7.04 -9.35 -7.69
C CYS A 133 -7.65 -7.95 -7.74
N THR A 134 -8.92 -7.87 -8.11
CA THR A 134 -9.64 -6.61 -8.23
C THR A 134 -10.80 -6.54 -7.25
N VAL A 135 -10.95 -5.40 -6.58
CA VAL A 135 -12.09 -5.08 -5.70
C VAL A 135 -12.82 -3.87 -6.25
N ILE A 136 -14.14 -3.93 -6.31
CA ILE A 136 -14.98 -2.79 -6.71
C ILE A 136 -15.56 -2.16 -5.45
N ASN A 137 -15.16 -0.93 -5.18
CA ASN A 137 -15.67 -0.11 -4.07
C ASN A 137 -16.79 0.83 -4.54
N GLY A 138 -17.63 1.30 -3.62
CA GLY A 138 -18.65 2.31 -3.89
C GLY A 138 -19.85 1.81 -4.71
N VAL A 139 -20.12 0.52 -4.69
CA VAL A 139 -21.28 -0.08 -5.40
C VAL A 139 -22.58 0.34 -4.71
N ASP A 140 -23.48 0.99 -5.45
CA ASP A 140 -24.83 1.30 -4.96
C ASP A 140 -25.71 0.04 -5.00
N LEU A 141 -25.92 -0.57 -3.85
CA LEU A 141 -26.72 -1.80 -3.71
C LEU A 141 -28.21 -1.57 -4.04
N LYS A 142 -28.72 -0.33 -3.98
CA LYS A 142 -30.10 0.01 -4.34
C LYS A 142 -30.34 -0.01 -5.85
N ARG A 143 -29.28 0.17 -6.64
CA ARG A 143 -29.33 0.05 -8.12
C ARG A 143 -29.23 -1.39 -8.62
N ARG A 144 -29.07 -2.37 -7.76
CA ARG A 144 -29.07 -3.80 -8.14
C ARG A 144 -30.46 -4.27 -8.57
N LYS A 145 -30.85 -3.95 -9.81
CA LYS A 145 -31.75 -4.79 -10.61
C LYS A 145 -30.91 -5.86 -11.34
N TYR A 146 -30.25 -6.73 -10.59
CA TYR A 146 -29.67 -7.93 -11.21
C TYR A 146 -30.65 -9.07 -11.00
N GLY A 147 -31.37 -9.43 -12.09
CA GLY A 147 -32.03 -10.70 -12.17
C GLY A 147 -30.98 -11.81 -12.03
N TYR A 148 -31.23 -12.72 -11.13
CA TYR A 148 -30.59 -14.02 -11.15
C TYR A 148 -31.05 -14.73 -12.43
N TYR A 149 -30.13 -15.10 -13.31
CA TYR A 149 -30.30 -16.13 -14.30
C TYR A 149 -29.65 -17.39 -13.79
#